data_974b106d8a67b6322b059bb1332c70d3
#
_entry.id   974b106d8a67b6322b059bb1332c70d3
#
_cell.length_a   1.000
_cell.length_b   1.000
_cell.length_c   1.000
_cell.angle_alpha   90.00
_cell.angle_beta   90.00
_cell.angle_gamma   90.00
#
_symmetry.space_group_name_H-M   'P 1'
#
loop_
_entity.id
_entity.type
_entity.pdbx_description
1 polymer ?
#
loop_
_entity_poly.entity_id
_entity_poly.type
_entity_poly.pdbx_seq_one_letter_code
_entity_poly.pdbx_strand_id
1 'polypeptide(L)'
;MNLKLKIWRQQNAHAQGKFVDYTVENISPDTSFLEMLDILNNKLIQNNEEPVVFDHDCREGICGMCSLHINGHAHGPDTDITTCQLHMRKFKDGDTITIEPWRSRAFPVIKDLAVDRSAYDKILQAGGFISVNT
;
A
#
# COMPACT_ATOMS: atom_id res chain seq x y z
N MET A 1 14.25 -2.20 13.37
CA MET A 1 13.10 -3.05 13.69
C MET A 1 13.01 -4.21 12.72
N ASN A 2 12.66 -5.36 13.21
CA ASN A 2 12.37 -6.54 12.38
C ASN A 2 10.86 -6.77 12.38
N LEU A 3 10.27 -6.96 11.21
CA LEU A 3 8.82 -7.02 11.04
C LEU A 3 8.45 -8.23 10.19
N LYS A 4 7.30 -8.81 10.49
CA LYS A 4 6.65 -9.82 9.66
C LYS A 4 5.53 -9.18 8.88
N LEU A 5 5.45 -9.46 7.59
CA LEU A 5 4.45 -8.88 6.70
C LEU A 5 3.59 -9.98 6.10
N LYS A 6 2.28 -9.77 6.12
CA LYS A 6 1.32 -10.57 5.36
C LYS A 6 0.75 -9.69 4.27
N ILE A 7 1.19 -9.90 3.05
CA ILE A 7 0.87 -9.04 1.92
C ILE A 7 -0.04 -9.77 0.94
N TRP A 8 -1.13 -9.12 0.54
CA TRP A 8 -2.03 -9.63 -0.48
C TRP A 8 -1.31 -9.65 -1.83
N ARG A 9 -1.29 -10.81 -2.48
CA ARG A 9 -0.71 -11.00 -3.81
C ARG A 9 -1.78 -11.54 -4.75
N GLN A 10 -1.89 -10.92 -5.92
CA GLN A 10 -2.89 -11.27 -6.94
C GLN A 10 -2.34 -10.92 -8.32
N GLN A 11 -2.35 -11.86 -9.24
CA GLN A 11 -1.74 -11.71 -10.57
C GLN A 11 -2.48 -10.70 -11.45
N ASN A 12 -3.82 -10.73 -11.41
CA ASN A 12 -4.67 -9.84 -12.20
C ASN A 12 -6.08 -9.80 -11.59
N ALA A 13 -6.99 -9.03 -12.19
CA ALA A 13 -8.33 -8.83 -11.66
C ALA A 13 -9.16 -10.11 -11.57
N HIS A 14 -8.86 -11.13 -12.38
CA HIS A 14 -9.61 -12.39 -12.44
C HIS A 14 -8.93 -13.53 -11.69
N ALA A 15 -7.71 -13.33 -11.22
CA ALA A 15 -6.97 -14.34 -10.47
C ALA A 15 -7.45 -14.38 -9.02
N GLN A 16 -7.32 -15.55 -8.40
CA GLN A 16 -7.54 -15.68 -6.96
C GLN A 16 -6.33 -15.11 -6.22
N GLY A 17 -6.58 -14.18 -5.30
CA GLY A 17 -5.53 -13.61 -4.46
C GLY A 17 -5.34 -14.41 -3.18
N LYS A 18 -4.22 -14.18 -2.52
CA LYS A 18 -3.89 -14.75 -1.20
C LYS A 18 -2.90 -13.88 -0.47
N PHE A 19 -2.85 -14.01 0.85
CA PHE A 19 -1.79 -13.41 1.65
C PHE A 19 -0.51 -14.25 1.56
N VAL A 20 0.61 -13.58 1.41
CA VAL A 20 1.95 -14.21 1.38
C VAL A 20 2.79 -13.59 2.49
N ASP A 21 3.52 -14.42 3.21
CA ASP A 21 4.35 -14.00 4.34
C ASP A 21 5.73 -13.54 3.87
N TYR A 22 6.16 -12.39 4.38
CA TYR A 22 7.50 -11.85 4.16
C TYR A 22 8.08 -11.37 5.49
N THR A 23 9.39 -11.20 5.52
CA THR A 23 10.08 -10.57 6.65
C THR A 23 10.96 -9.44 6.15
N VAL A 24 11.03 -8.36 6.92
CA VAL A 24 11.97 -7.26 6.70
C VAL A 24 12.76 -7.05 7.99
N GLU A 25 14.04 -6.76 7.85
CA GLU A 25 14.96 -6.61 8.97
C GLU A 25 15.63 -5.25 8.95
N ASN A 26 16.03 -4.77 10.11
CA ASN A 26 16.78 -3.52 10.27
C ASN A 26 16.07 -2.30 9.67
N ILE A 27 14.73 -2.25 9.79
CA ILE A 27 13.95 -1.11 9.31
C ILE A 27 14.09 0.04 10.30
N SER A 28 14.50 1.22 9.79
CA SER A 28 14.58 2.44 10.60
C SER A 28 13.17 2.92 10.98
N PRO A 29 12.96 3.37 12.24
CA PRO A 29 11.68 3.98 12.61
C PRO A 29 11.32 5.23 11.81
N ASP A 30 12.31 5.89 11.22
CA ASP A 30 12.12 7.11 10.42
C ASP A 30 11.75 6.81 8.96
N THR A 31 11.81 5.55 8.56
CA THR A 31 11.42 5.11 7.21
C THR A 31 9.90 5.19 7.05
N SER A 32 9.43 5.67 5.90
CA SER A 32 8.01 5.61 5.58
C SER A 32 7.57 4.18 5.25
N PHE A 33 6.26 3.93 5.32
CA PHE A 33 5.71 2.61 4.99
C PHE A 33 6.02 2.22 3.53
N LEU A 34 5.91 3.16 2.58
CA LEU A 34 6.25 2.89 1.19
C LEU A 34 7.74 2.59 1.00
N GLU A 35 8.61 3.29 1.69
CA GLU A 35 10.05 3.00 1.63
C GLU A 35 10.36 1.61 2.19
N MET A 36 9.64 1.18 3.22
CA MET A 36 9.76 -0.19 3.74
C MET A 36 9.37 -1.21 2.67
N LEU A 37 8.30 -0.96 1.90
CA LEU A 37 7.91 -1.81 0.77
C LEU A 37 8.97 -1.79 -0.34
N ASP A 38 9.61 -0.65 -0.60
CA ASP A 38 10.73 -0.56 -1.55
C ASP A 38 11.91 -1.44 -1.09
N ILE A 39 12.22 -1.43 0.19
CA ILE A 39 13.30 -2.26 0.77
C ILE A 39 12.97 -3.74 0.57
N LEU A 40 11.73 -4.15 0.86
CA LEU A 40 11.27 -5.51 0.59
C LEU A 40 11.42 -5.87 -0.88
N ASN A 41 10.99 -5.00 -1.79
CA ASN A 41 11.05 -5.26 -3.22
C ASN A 41 12.47 -5.39 -3.73
N ASN A 42 13.41 -4.60 -3.23
CA ASN A 42 14.82 -4.73 -3.55
C ASN A 42 15.35 -6.12 -3.14
N LYS A 43 14.98 -6.60 -1.96
CA LYS A 43 15.34 -7.92 -1.49
C LYS A 43 14.75 -9.02 -2.38
N LEU A 44 13.48 -8.89 -2.77
CA LEU A 44 12.82 -9.86 -3.65
C LEU A 44 13.50 -9.92 -5.02
N ILE A 45 13.81 -8.77 -5.61
CA ILE A 45 14.49 -8.68 -6.90
C ILE A 45 15.87 -9.33 -6.83
N GLN A 46 16.64 -9.10 -5.77
CA GLN A 46 17.95 -9.71 -5.56
C GLN A 46 17.87 -11.24 -5.46
N ASN A 47 16.75 -11.77 -4.95
CA ASN A 47 16.51 -13.21 -4.82
C ASN A 47 15.80 -13.81 -6.03
N ASN A 48 15.67 -13.08 -7.13
CA ASN A 48 14.93 -13.48 -8.35
C ASN A 48 13.45 -13.79 -8.07
N GLU A 49 12.87 -13.12 -7.09
CA GLU A 49 11.44 -13.21 -6.76
C GLU A 49 10.71 -12.00 -7.33
N GLU A 50 9.43 -12.19 -7.66
CA GLU A 50 8.61 -11.11 -8.23
C GLU A 50 8.32 -10.06 -7.15
N PRO A 51 8.60 -8.76 -7.41
CA PRO A 51 8.32 -7.70 -6.46
C PRO A 51 6.82 -7.47 -6.29
N VAL A 52 6.44 -6.92 -5.14
CA VAL A 52 5.06 -6.51 -4.85
C VAL A 52 4.74 -5.24 -5.62
N VAL A 53 3.64 -5.24 -6.37
CA VAL A 53 3.18 -4.06 -7.12
C VAL A 53 2.30 -3.20 -6.19
N PHE A 54 2.62 -1.92 -6.09
CA PHE A 54 1.83 -0.94 -5.34
C PHE A 54 1.95 0.45 -5.98
N ASP A 55 0.94 1.29 -5.73
CA ASP A 55 0.90 2.66 -6.26
C ASP A 55 1.72 3.63 -5.40
N HIS A 56 2.49 4.51 -6.04
CA HIS A 56 3.39 5.43 -5.35
C HIS A 56 3.80 6.64 -6.22
N ASP A 57 2.88 7.52 -6.54
CA ASP A 57 3.22 8.62 -7.46
C ASP A 57 4.01 9.76 -6.82
N CYS A 58 3.42 10.53 -5.92
CA CYS A 58 4.06 11.75 -5.40
C CYS A 58 5.01 11.51 -4.22
N ARG A 59 4.74 10.53 -3.37
CA ARG A 59 5.45 10.23 -2.11
C ARG A 59 5.48 11.41 -1.12
N GLU A 60 4.64 12.42 -1.32
CA GLU A 60 4.60 13.64 -0.52
C GLU A 60 3.25 13.89 0.15
N GLY A 61 2.36 12.91 0.13
CA GLY A 61 1.04 13.01 0.76
C GLY A 61 0.04 13.85 -0.01
N ILE A 62 0.23 14.03 -1.32
CA ILE A 62 -0.58 14.93 -2.14
C ILE A 62 -1.56 14.17 -3.02
N CYS A 63 -1.11 13.13 -3.74
CA CYS A 63 -1.90 12.50 -4.80
C CYS A 63 -2.91 11.45 -4.31
N GLY A 64 -2.71 10.87 -3.13
CA GLY A 64 -3.58 9.84 -2.57
C GLY A 64 -3.53 8.49 -3.29
N MET A 65 -2.58 8.28 -4.20
CA MET A 65 -2.48 7.03 -4.98
C MET A 65 -1.96 5.84 -4.17
N CYS A 66 -1.30 6.08 -3.05
CA CYS A 66 -0.69 5.04 -2.22
C CYS A 66 -1.62 4.49 -1.13
N SER A 67 -2.91 4.51 -1.37
CA SER A 67 -3.92 4.05 -0.40
C SER A 67 -3.89 2.55 -0.19
N LEU A 68 -3.76 2.10 1.05
CA LEU A 68 -3.72 0.69 1.43
C LEU A 68 -4.53 0.45 2.71
N HIS A 69 -5.03 -0.77 2.87
CA HIS A 69 -5.52 -1.26 4.16
C HIS A 69 -4.38 -1.92 4.91
N ILE A 70 -4.10 -1.42 6.10
CA ILE A 70 -3.02 -1.91 6.95
C ILE A 70 -3.65 -2.36 8.26
N ASN A 71 -3.49 -3.65 8.60
CA ASN A 71 -4.12 -4.28 9.78
C ASN A 71 -5.63 -4.05 9.84
N GLY A 72 -6.30 -4.05 8.67
CA GLY A 72 -7.75 -3.87 8.57
C GLY A 72 -8.23 -2.42 8.63
N HIS A 73 -7.33 -1.45 8.70
CA HIS A 73 -7.65 -0.02 8.75
C HIS A 73 -7.08 0.71 7.52
N ALA A 74 -7.84 1.66 7.00
CA ALA A 74 -7.37 2.51 5.91
C ALA A 74 -6.12 3.27 6.38
N HIS A 75 -5.01 3.11 5.66
CA HIS A 75 -3.72 3.76 5.95
C HIS A 75 -3.11 3.45 7.32
N GLY A 76 -3.61 2.41 8.02
CA GLY A 76 -3.02 1.93 9.26
C GLY A 76 -3.43 2.71 10.51
N PRO A 77 -2.51 2.86 11.49
CA PRO A 77 -2.84 3.37 12.81
C PRO A 77 -3.13 4.87 12.87
N ASP A 78 -2.69 5.64 11.88
CA ASP A 78 -2.94 7.08 11.84
C ASP A 78 -4.18 7.39 11.01
N THR A 79 -4.86 8.52 11.32
CA THR A 79 -6.00 9.03 10.56
C THR A 79 -5.56 10.20 9.67
N ASP A 80 -6.31 10.41 8.58
CA ASP A 80 -6.10 11.54 7.65
C ASP A 80 -4.67 11.64 7.09
N ILE A 81 -4.06 10.48 6.85
CA ILE A 81 -2.70 10.38 6.34
C ILE A 81 -2.64 9.41 5.16
N THR A 82 -1.68 9.59 4.28
CA THR A 82 -1.42 8.65 3.18
C THR A 82 -0.31 7.67 3.58
N THR A 83 -0.24 6.53 2.88
CA THR A 83 0.75 5.49 3.18
C THR A 83 2.20 5.99 3.02
N CYS A 84 2.44 6.93 2.10
CA CYS A 84 3.77 7.51 1.93
C CYS A 84 4.19 8.43 3.09
N GLN A 85 3.25 8.86 3.91
CA GLN A 85 3.50 9.68 5.10
C GLN A 85 3.39 8.90 6.40
N LEU A 86 3.00 7.64 6.35
CA LEU A 86 2.98 6.75 7.51
C LEU A 86 4.41 6.29 7.80
N HIS A 87 4.90 6.56 9.00
CA HIS A 87 6.26 6.18 9.40
C HIS A 87 6.27 4.89 10.19
N MET A 88 7.36 4.13 10.06
CA MET A 88 7.48 2.80 10.68
C MET A 88 7.54 2.86 12.20
N ARG A 89 7.86 4.00 12.80
CA ARG A 89 7.84 4.19 14.26
C ARG A 89 6.43 3.99 14.88
N LYS A 90 5.38 3.96 14.07
CA LYS A 90 4.02 3.66 14.52
C LYS A 90 3.82 2.16 14.79
N PHE A 91 4.77 1.34 14.41
CA PHE A 91 4.78 -0.10 14.66
C PHE A 91 5.90 -0.45 15.63
N LYS A 92 5.82 -1.66 16.21
CA LYS A 92 6.81 -2.15 17.18
C LYS A 92 7.66 -3.23 16.57
N ASP A 93 8.89 -3.35 17.03
CA ASP A 93 9.77 -4.46 16.65
C ASP A 93 9.08 -5.81 16.92
N GLY A 94 9.13 -6.68 15.93
CA GLY A 94 8.49 -7.99 15.99
C GLY A 94 7.02 -8.02 15.60
N ASP A 95 6.42 -6.87 15.26
CA ASP A 95 5.02 -6.82 14.83
C ASP A 95 4.78 -7.61 13.56
N THR A 96 3.57 -8.16 13.44
CA THR A 96 3.05 -8.73 12.20
C THR A 96 2.07 -7.72 11.60
N ILE A 97 2.33 -7.29 10.36
CA ILE A 97 1.53 -6.28 9.66
C ILE A 97 0.83 -6.93 8.48
N THR A 98 -0.49 -6.83 8.43
CA THR A 98 -1.30 -7.30 7.30
C THR A 98 -1.50 -6.14 6.33
N ILE A 99 -1.20 -6.35 5.06
CA ILE A 99 -1.26 -5.32 4.02
C ILE A 99 -2.11 -5.84 2.87
N GLU A 100 -3.17 -5.10 2.54
CA GLU A 100 -4.06 -5.46 1.45
C GLU A 100 -4.55 -4.23 0.70
N PRO A 101 -4.98 -4.38 -0.58
CA PRO A 101 -5.49 -3.27 -1.36
C PRO A 101 -6.91 -2.91 -0.93
N TRP A 102 -7.38 -1.74 -1.34
CA TRP A 102 -8.79 -1.36 -1.25
C TRP A 102 -9.58 -2.08 -2.33
N ARG A 103 -9.65 -3.41 -2.24
CA ARG A 103 -10.37 -4.21 -3.22
C ARG A 103 -11.87 -4.11 -3.00
N SER A 104 -12.57 -3.57 -3.99
CA SER A 104 -14.02 -3.46 -4.00
C SER A 104 -14.50 -3.43 -5.44
N ARG A 105 -15.82 -3.39 -5.65
CA ARG A 105 -16.37 -3.28 -7.01
C ARG A 105 -15.90 -2.00 -7.71
N ALA A 106 -15.80 -0.89 -6.96
CA ALA A 106 -15.34 0.39 -7.50
C ALA A 106 -13.82 0.41 -7.76
N PHE A 107 -13.06 -0.44 -7.07
CA PHE A 107 -11.60 -0.49 -7.15
C PHE A 107 -11.12 -1.94 -7.33
N PRO A 108 -11.40 -2.56 -8.50
CA PRO A 108 -10.91 -3.92 -8.74
C PRO A 108 -9.37 -3.95 -8.77
N VAL A 109 -8.80 -5.07 -8.32
CA VAL A 109 -7.35 -5.22 -8.27
C VAL A 109 -6.78 -5.34 -9.67
N ILE A 110 -5.80 -4.53 -10.02
CA ILE A 110 -4.99 -4.68 -11.24
C ILE A 110 -3.94 -5.76 -11.00
N LYS A 111 -3.14 -5.59 -9.96
CA LYS A 111 -2.15 -6.55 -9.50
C LYS A 111 -1.73 -6.23 -8.08
N ASP A 112 -1.63 -7.25 -7.22
CA ASP A 112 -1.22 -7.13 -5.82
C ASP A 112 -1.96 -6.00 -5.08
N LEU A 113 -1.27 -4.92 -4.74
CA LEU A 113 -1.81 -3.79 -3.97
C LEU A 113 -2.32 -2.65 -4.86
N ALA A 114 -2.10 -2.73 -6.16
CA ALA A 114 -2.56 -1.71 -7.11
C ALA A 114 -3.99 -2.01 -7.58
N VAL A 115 -4.85 -1.01 -7.53
CA VAL A 115 -6.26 -1.12 -7.91
C VAL A 115 -6.60 -0.20 -9.06
N ASP A 116 -7.64 -0.57 -9.82
CA ASP A 116 -8.17 0.25 -10.91
C ASP A 116 -9.09 1.32 -10.32
N ARG A 117 -8.75 2.60 -10.56
CA ARG A 117 -9.48 3.77 -10.08
C ARG A 117 -10.33 4.43 -11.16
N SER A 118 -10.50 3.79 -12.32
CA SER A 118 -11.20 4.41 -13.46
C SER A 118 -12.63 4.80 -13.12
N ALA A 119 -13.35 4.04 -12.29
CA ALA A 119 -14.69 4.41 -11.86
C ALA A 119 -14.70 5.72 -11.05
N TYR A 120 -13.72 5.92 -10.18
CA TYR A 120 -13.54 7.15 -9.41
C TYR A 120 -13.19 8.33 -10.32
N ASP A 121 -12.30 8.11 -11.27
CA ASP A 121 -11.90 9.13 -12.24
C ASP A 121 -13.10 9.60 -13.09
N LYS A 122 -13.98 8.68 -13.47
CA LYS A 122 -15.22 9.03 -14.18
C LYS A 122 -16.12 9.92 -13.35
N ILE A 123 -16.21 9.70 -12.05
CA ILE A 123 -16.97 10.57 -11.14
C ILE A 123 -16.36 11.95 -11.10
N LEU A 124 -15.05 12.07 -11.03
CA LEU A 124 -14.34 13.35 -11.07
C LEU A 124 -14.59 14.08 -12.38
N GLN A 125 -14.51 13.39 -13.52
CA GLN A 125 -14.77 13.95 -14.85
C GLN A 125 -16.21 14.45 -14.98
N ALA A 126 -17.17 13.81 -14.32
CA ALA A 126 -18.56 14.23 -14.28
C ALA A 126 -18.83 15.41 -13.33
N GLY A 127 -17.79 15.96 -12.67
CA GLY A 127 -17.90 17.10 -11.78
C GLY A 127 -17.94 16.76 -10.29
N GLY A 128 -17.77 15.47 -9.92
CA GLY A 128 -17.79 15.02 -8.53
C GLY A 128 -16.45 15.19 -7.81
N PHE A 129 -15.72 16.27 -8.08
CA PHE A 129 -14.41 16.50 -7.49
C PHE A 129 -14.50 17.27 -6.18
N ILE A 130 -13.49 17.05 -5.34
CA ILE A 130 -13.32 17.79 -4.08
C ILE A 130 -12.52 19.05 -4.40
N SER A 131 -13.08 20.22 -4.07
CA SER A 131 -12.35 21.47 -4.16
C SER A 131 -11.96 21.94 -2.76
N VAL A 132 -10.72 22.43 -2.65
CA VAL A 132 -10.25 23.06 -1.43
C VAL A 132 -10.37 24.56 -1.57
N ASN A 133 -11.24 25.15 -0.76
CA ASN A 133 -11.35 26.62 -0.69
C ASN A 133 -10.22 27.14 0.18
N THR A 134 -9.31 27.80 -0.47
CA THR A 134 -8.22 28.49 0.22
C THR A 134 -8.49 29.96 0.33
#